data_034ffff931d4e6cdca03d905cf31c4c1
#
_entry.id   034ffff931d4e6cdca03d905cf31c4c1
#
_cell.length_a   1.000
_cell.length_b   1.000
_cell.length_c   1.000
_cell.angle_alpha   90.00
_cell.angle_beta   90.00
_cell.angle_gamma   90.00
#
_symmetry.space_group_name_H-M   'P 1'
#
loop_
_entity.id
_entity.type
_entity.pdbx_description
1 polymer ?
#
loop_
_entity_poly.entity_id
_entity_poly.type
_entity_poly.pdbx_seq_one_letter_code
_entity_poly.pdbx_strand_id
1 'polypeptide(L)'
;MLECPQAAASSSSFPFMAETNRPLANRILRGLIVGVVAGLATLALGKIFPPLLDFMRQVAVNVLDPLGQIFLRLLFFVVIPLVFASLAAGVAQLGRLDRLGLLAGRTFALFFLNMSIAVVLGLLMMNSLRPGDHLAPSAKVMLLKEFGGAAQKHVEASVRSTSSLSLGGLVEMFMPNNLFGAVVGHTNSKIGDVLPLILFALLVGVVGTQLAEVKRQQLLSALDLIAELMTGIVQLALKLAPYAVPAMIYSVIIKIGVGILIALAVFAVGCLAVMLLHLFGIMSIWLLCWTNRRPRDFFRDIRSVLVTAFSTSSSNATLPAALDCAKNTLGLRPSVAGFVLPLGTTMNMSGTALYEGCVVLFVAQVYGVPLSVGQQCTLLLLSVLSAVAVAGIPGGSLPLIAGLLTTFGIPPEGIGIVLGVDRILDMARSMTNVGSDMVTTAVVDAQERKLESSTELT
;
A
#
# COMPACT_ATOMS: atom_id res chain seq x y z
N MET A 1 28.51 5.47 -47.18
CA MET A 1 29.09 5.75 -45.86
C MET A 1 28.43 6.97 -45.32
N LEU A 2 27.44 6.80 -44.48
CA LEU A 2 26.86 7.83 -43.60
C LEU A 2 26.52 7.10 -42.29
N GLU A 3 27.36 7.37 -41.29
CA GLU A 3 27.22 6.83 -39.94
C GLU A 3 25.97 7.37 -39.24
N CYS A 4 25.14 6.48 -38.74
CA CYS A 4 24.08 6.83 -37.80
C CYS A 4 24.71 7.11 -36.44
N PRO A 5 24.41 8.24 -35.78
CA PRO A 5 24.78 8.44 -34.37
C PRO A 5 23.93 7.55 -33.50
N GLN A 6 24.57 6.64 -32.78
CA GLN A 6 23.97 5.92 -31.63
C GLN A 6 23.51 6.93 -30.62
N ALA A 7 22.19 7.05 -30.46
CA ALA A 7 21.58 7.74 -29.32
C ALA A 7 21.92 6.96 -28.06
N ALA A 8 22.88 7.46 -27.29
CA ALA A 8 23.17 7.02 -25.94
C ALA A 8 21.93 7.29 -25.09
N ALA A 9 21.20 6.23 -24.75
CA ALA A 9 20.20 6.25 -23.72
C ALA A 9 20.92 6.54 -22.40
N SER A 10 20.91 7.80 -21.98
CA SER A 10 21.34 8.21 -20.64
C SER A 10 20.35 7.67 -19.61
N SER A 11 20.63 6.46 -19.12
CA SER A 11 20.06 5.98 -17.87
C SER A 11 20.67 6.80 -16.74
N SER A 12 20.12 7.97 -16.46
CA SER A 12 20.39 8.71 -15.24
C SER A 12 19.63 8.05 -14.08
N SER A 13 20.00 6.80 -13.76
CA SER A 13 19.69 6.22 -12.48
C SER A 13 20.59 6.91 -11.44
N PHE A 14 19.98 7.72 -10.60
CA PHE A 14 20.65 8.30 -9.43
C PHE A 14 21.27 7.14 -8.61
N PRO A 15 22.59 7.05 -8.47
CA PRO A 15 23.24 5.99 -7.69
C PRO A 15 22.96 6.07 -6.19
N PHE A 16 22.19 7.07 -5.75
CA PHE A 16 21.92 7.35 -4.35
C PHE A 16 20.83 6.48 -3.71
N MET A 17 20.07 5.70 -4.48
CA MET A 17 18.83 5.04 -4.00
C MET A 17 19.02 3.63 -3.41
N ALA A 18 20.04 2.88 -3.78
CA ALA A 18 20.15 1.46 -3.40
C ALA A 18 20.90 1.19 -2.08
N GLU A 19 21.85 2.03 -1.70
CA GLU A 19 22.70 1.78 -0.51
C GLU A 19 22.15 2.28 0.81
N THR A 20 21.17 3.18 0.82
CA THR A 20 20.72 3.89 2.03
C THR A 20 19.59 3.22 2.79
N ASN A 21 18.88 2.22 2.24
CA ASN A 21 17.66 1.70 2.85
C ASN A 21 17.88 0.70 4.01
N ARG A 22 18.93 -0.13 3.97
CA ARG A 22 19.23 -1.08 5.05
C ARG A 22 19.57 -0.41 6.39
N PRO A 23 20.46 0.60 6.44
CA PRO A 23 20.76 1.29 7.70
C PRO A 23 19.55 2.04 8.27
N LEU A 24 18.69 2.60 7.42
CA LEU A 24 17.47 3.31 7.86
C LEU A 24 16.45 2.35 8.47
N ALA A 25 16.17 1.22 7.83
CA ALA A 25 15.27 0.18 8.34
C ALA A 25 15.71 -0.32 9.73
N ASN A 26 16.99 -0.62 9.88
CA ASN A 26 17.55 -1.05 11.16
C ASN A 26 17.46 0.02 12.24
N ARG A 27 17.60 1.30 11.88
CA ARG A 27 17.42 2.42 12.83
C ARG A 27 15.97 2.55 13.28
N ILE A 28 15.01 2.43 12.38
CA ILE A 28 13.57 2.44 12.69
C ILE A 28 13.23 1.28 13.62
N LEU A 29 13.67 0.06 13.31
CA LEU A 29 13.42 -1.11 14.13
C LEU A 29 14.05 -1.02 15.52
N ARG A 30 15.30 -0.55 15.62
CA ARG A 30 15.94 -0.26 16.91
C ARG A 30 15.19 0.80 17.69
N GLY A 31 14.78 1.88 17.02
CA GLY A 31 13.95 2.93 17.60
C GLY A 31 12.63 2.39 18.16
N LEU A 32 11.95 1.52 17.40
CA LEU A 32 10.73 0.84 17.85
C LEU A 32 10.98 0.08 19.16
N ILE A 33 11.99 -0.78 19.19
CA ILE A 33 12.34 -1.56 20.39
C ILE A 33 12.60 -0.63 21.58
N VAL A 34 13.37 0.44 21.36
CA VAL A 34 13.65 1.46 22.42
C VAL A 34 12.35 2.12 22.91
N GLY A 35 11.45 2.51 21.99
CA GLY A 35 10.15 3.10 22.33
C GLY A 35 9.28 2.16 23.16
N VAL A 36 9.22 0.88 22.75
CA VAL A 36 8.47 -0.16 23.49
C VAL A 36 9.06 -0.39 24.87
N VAL A 37 10.38 -0.64 24.96
CA VAL A 37 11.05 -0.91 26.24
C VAL A 37 10.93 0.29 27.18
N ALA A 38 11.16 1.50 26.69
CA ALA A 38 11.00 2.73 27.48
C ALA A 38 9.57 2.93 27.96
N GLY A 39 8.58 2.70 27.09
CA GLY A 39 7.14 2.80 27.46
C GLY A 39 6.76 1.80 28.54
N LEU A 40 7.16 0.54 28.40
CA LEU A 40 6.91 -0.51 29.40
C LEU A 40 7.62 -0.21 30.74
N ALA A 41 8.87 0.25 30.69
CA ALA A 41 9.61 0.63 31.88
C ALA A 41 8.93 1.81 32.60
N THR A 42 8.48 2.83 31.86
CA THR A 42 7.75 3.97 32.43
C THR A 42 6.43 3.53 33.07
N LEU A 43 5.68 2.62 32.45
CA LEU A 43 4.46 2.07 33.05
C LEU A 43 4.73 1.27 34.34
N ALA A 44 5.82 0.48 34.35
CA ALA A 44 6.22 -0.29 35.53
C ALA A 44 6.64 0.63 36.68
N LEU A 45 7.48 1.63 36.41
CA LEU A 45 7.92 2.63 37.39
C LEU A 45 6.77 3.51 37.86
N GLY A 46 5.83 3.85 36.98
CA GLY A 46 4.66 4.65 37.32
C GLY A 46 3.69 3.95 38.29
N LYS A 47 3.71 2.61 38.39
CA LYS A 47 2.97 1.88 39.44
C LYS A 47 3.59 2.10 40.82
N ILE A 48 4.90 2.33 40.90
CA ILE A 48 5.64 2.57 42.15
C ILE A 48 5.62 4.06 42.48
N PHE A 49 5.78 4.90 41.47
CA PHE A 49 5.87 6.35 41.60
C PHE A 49 4.92 7.07 40.62
N PRO A 50 3.62 7.23 40.96
CA PRO A 50 2.61 7.80 40.06
C PRO A 50 2.94 9.18 39.48
N PRO A 51 3.57 10.14 40.23
CA PRO A 51 3.91 11.45 39.69
C PRO A 51 4.84 11.40 38.46
N LEU A 52 5.70 10.38 38.37
CA LEU A 52 6.56 10.16 37.20
C LEU A 52 5.72 9.86 35.95
N LEU A 53 4.69 9.02 36.09
CA LEU A 53 3.84 8.65 34.95
C LEU A 53 3.05 9.88 34.45
N ASP A 54 2.54 10.71 35.34
CA ASP A 54 1.81 11.92 34.96
C ASP A 54 2.72 12.94 34.27
N PHE A 55 3.96 13.12 34.78
CA PHE A 55 4.97 13.96 34.15
C PHE A 55 5.32 13.43 32.74
N MET A 56 5.55 12.11 32.60
CA MET A 56 5.90 11.51 31.32
C MET A 56 4.73 11.57 30.33
N ARG A 57 3.48 11.50 30.78
CA ARG A 57 2.28 11.74 29.94
C ARG A 57 2.25 13.17 29.40
N GLN A 58 2.59 14.17 30.23
CA GLN A 58 2.70 15.55 29.76
C GLN A 58 3.81 15.73 28.73
N VAL A 59 4.96 15.11 28.94
CA VAL A 59 6.08 15.10 27.95
C VAL A 59 5.62 14.45 26.64
N ALA A 60 4.86 13.34 26.73
CA ALA A 60 4.34 12.69 25.54
C ALA A 60 3.41 13.62 24.75
N VAL A 61 2.45 14.27 25.40
CA VAL A 61 1.50 15.17 24.75
C VAL A 61 2.18 16.40 24.16
N ASN A 62 3.11 17.02 24.91
CA ASN A 62 3.68 18.31 24.53
C ASN A 62 4.90 18.22 23.61
N VAL A 63 5.59 17.07 23.57
CA VAL A 63 6.86 16.92 22.80
C VAL A 63 6.80 15.75 21.82
N LEU A 64 6.41 14.55 22.28
CA LEU A 64 6.51 13.35 21.45
C LEU A 64 5.40 13.27 20.40
N ASP A 65 4.17 13.63 20.76
CA ASP A 65 3.05 13.65 19.81
C ASP A 65 3.23 14.69 18.71
N PRO A 66 3.65 15.95 18.99
CA PRO A 66 4.00 16.89 17.94
C PRO A 66 5.06 16.38 16.98
N LEU A 67 6.10 15.68 17.47
CA LEU A 67 7.11 15.06 16.60
C LEU A 67 6.51 14.00 15.68
N GLY A 68 5.66 13.12 16.23
CA GLY A 68 4.90 12.14 15.46
C GLY A 68 3.98 12.80 14.44
N GLN A 69 3.27 13.86 14.84
CA GLN A 69 2.38 14.61 13.94
C GLN A 69 3.11 15.28 12.78
N ILE A 70 4.30 15.86 13.01
CA ILE A 70 5.11 16.43 11.92
C ILE A 70 5.43 15.34 10.89
N PHE A 71 5.87 14.17 11.35
CA PHE A 71 6.16 13.04 10.48
C PHE A 71 4.92 12.61 9.65
N LEU A 72 3.77 12.43 10.31
CA LEU A 72 2.52 12.05 9.64
C LEU A 72 2.04 13.12 8.66
N ARG A 73 2.09 14.40 9.04
CA ARG A 73 1.69 15.51 8.16
C ARG A 73 2.56 15.60 6.91
N LEU A 74 3.87 15.35 7.01
CA LEU A 74 4.75 15.29 5.84
C LEU A 74 4.36 14.14 4.90
N LEU A 75 3.96 12.98 5.45
CA LEU A 75 3.44 11.87 4.63
C LEU A 75 2.11 12.24 3.97
N PHE A 76 1.17 12.85 4.71
CA PHE A 76 -0.15 13.20 4.18
C PHE A 76 -0.10 14.33 3.13
N PHE A 77 0.89 15.22 3.23
CA PHE A 77 1.05 16.35 2.33
C PHE A 77 1.22 15.93 0.86
N VAL A 78 1.83 14.79 0.62
CA VAL A 78 2.10 14.29 -0.74
C VAL A 78 1.01 13.39 -1.32
N VAL A 79 -0.02 13.02 -0.53
CA VAL A 79 -1.06 12.06 -0.96
C VAL A 79 -1.70 12.44 -2.28
N ILE A 80 -2.26 13.63 -2.34
CA ILE A 80 -3.03 14.11 -3.48
C ILE A 80 -2.20 14.13 -4.78
N PRO A 81 -1.04 14.84 -4.84
CA PRO A 81 -0.26 14.89 -6.06
C PRO A 81 0.37 13.54 -6.44
N LEU A 82 0.77 12.72 -5.45
CA LEU A 82 1.37 11.41 -5.71
C LEU A 82 0.34 10.45 -6.31
N VAL A 83 -0.84 10.34 -5.70
CA VAL A 83 -1.94 9.47 -6.18
C VAL A 83 -2.35 9.85 -7.59
N PHE A 84 -2.58 11.14 -7.82
CA PHE A 84 -2.94 11.64 -9.14
C PHE A 84 -1.89 11.29 -10.19
N ALA A 85 -0.62 11.64 -9.94
CA ALA A 85 0.44 11.45 -10.90
C ALA A 85 0.71 9.96 -11.19
N SER A 86 0.82 9.14 -10.15
CA SER A 86 1.12 7.71 -10.30
C SER A 86 0.01 6.97 -11.04
N LEU A 87 -1.25 7.23 -10.68
CA LEU A 87 -2.38 6.54 -11.28
C LEU A 87 -2.64 7.00 -12.72
N ALA A 88 -2.59 8.30 -12.97
CA ALA A 88 -2.75 8.84 -14.33
C ALA A 88 -1.63 8.36 -15.27
N ALA A 89 -0.37 8.36 -14.79
CA ALA A 89 0.76 7.82 -15.55
C ALA A 89 0.60 6.32 -15.83
N GLY A 90 0.26 5.53 -14.79
CA GLY A 90 0.04 4.09 -14.94
C GLY A 90 -1.00 3.77 -16.01
N VAL A 91 -2.13 4.46 -16.02
CA VAL A 91 -3.18 4.26 -17.04
C VAL A 91 -2.75 4.82 -18.40
N ALA A 92 -2.12 6.00 -18.48
CA ALA A 92 -1.68 6.58 -19.75
C ALA A 92 -0.59 5.75 -20.45
N GLN A 93 0.21 4.99 -19.69
CA GLN A 93 1.20 4.04 -20.25
C GLN A 93 0.52 2.90 -21.02
N LEU A 94 -0.75 2.59 -20.74
CA LEU A 94 -1.50 1.54 -21.43
C LEU A 94 -1.84 1.88 -22.88
N GLY A 95 -1.73 3.11 -23.31
CA GLY A 95 -2.15 3.58 -24.63
C GLY A 95 -1.52 2.92 -25.86
N ARG A 96 -0.53 2.04 -25.67
CA ARG A 96 0.03 1.16 -26.73
C ARG A 96 -0.60 -0.22 -26.78
N LEU A 97 -1.62 -0.48 -25.98
CA LEU A 97 -2.28 -1.77 -25.86
C LEU A 97 -3.05 -2.20 -27.11
N ASP A 98 -3.36 -1.26 -28.03
CA ASP A 98 -4.00 -1.59 -29.31
C ASP A 98 -3.22 -2.63 -30.14
N ARG A 99 -1.91 -2.75 -29.92
CA ARG A 99 -1.06 -3.75 -30.57
C ARG A 99 -0.88 -5.05 -29.77
N LEU A 100 -1.17 -5.03 -28.47
CA LEU A 100 -1.01 -6.18 -27.56
C LEU A 100 -2.36 -6.85 -27.22
N GLY A 101 -3.47 -6.23 -27.57
CA GLY A 101 -4.84 -6.76 -27.60
C GLY A 101 -5.20 -7.71 -26.44
N LEU A 102 -5.33 -8.98 -26.77
CA LEU A 102 -5.78 -10.03 -25.86
C LEU A 102 -4.79 -10.31 -24.70
N LEU A 103 -3.47 -10.21 -24.93
CA LEU A 103 -2.43 -10.38 -23.91
C LEU A 103 -2.60 -9.38 -22.77
N ALA A 104 -2.79 -8.11 -23.12
CA ALA A 104 -2.98 -7.05 -22.13
C ALA A 104 -4.28 -7.24 -21.33
N GLY A 105 -5.40 -7.48 -22.01
CA GLY A 105 -6.69 -7.71 -21.35
C GLY A 105 -6.63 -8.86 -20.33
N ARG A 106 -5.99 -9.98 -20.69
CA ARG A 106 -5.77 -11.11 -19.78
C ARG A 106 -4.89 -10.76 -18.61
N THR A 107 -3.77 -10.06 -18.86
CA THR A 107 -2.86 -9.65 -17.80
C THR A 107 -3.57 -8.77 -16.77
N PHE A 108 -4.36 -7.78 -17.21
CA PHE A 108 -5.14 -6.93 -16.31
C PHE A 108 -6.21 -7.70 -15.54
N ALA A 109 -6.94 -8.59 -16.21
CA ALA A 109 -7.94 -9.42 -15.55
C ALA A 109 -7.32 -10.28 -14.44
N LEU A 110 -6.13 -10.86 -14.70
CA LEU A 110 -5.39 -11.63 -13.70
C LEU A 110 -4.87 -10.74 -12.56
N PHE A 111 -4.36 -9.55 -12.83
CA PHE A 111 -3.92 -8.61 -11.80
C PHE A 111 -5.08 -8.20 -10.89
N PHE A 112 -6.21 -7.82 -11.47
CA PHE A 112 -7.39 -7.45 -10.70
C PHE A 112 -7.91 -8.61 -9.86
N LEU A 113 -8.00 -9.80 -10.43
CA LEU A 113 -8.41 -11.02 -9.72
C LEU A 113 -7.45 -11.36 -8.58
N ASN A 114 -6.13 -11.29 -8.83
CA ASN A 114 -5.08 -11.52 -7.84
C ASN A 114 -5.22 -10.58 -6.63
N MET A 115 -5.31 -9.28 -6.89
CA MET A 115 -5.47 -8.27 -5.84
C MET A 115 -6.79 -8.45 -5.07
N SER A 116 -7.89 -8.75 -5.77
CA SER A 116 -9.19 -8.97 -5.13
C SER A 116 -9.16 -10.17 -4.18
N ILE A 117 -8.57 -11.29 -4.59
CA ILE A 117 -8.39 -12.48 -3.73
C ILE A 117 -7.53 -12.12 -2.51
N ALA A 118 -6.46 -11.37 -2.71
CA ALA A 118 -5.57 -10.95 -1.64
C ALA A 118 -6.31 -10.11 -0.58
N VAL A 119 -7.09 -9.12 -1.00
CA VAL A 119 -7.89 -8.28 -0.09
C VAL A 119 -8.95 -9.11 0.63
N VAL A 120 -9.68 -9.99 -0.07
CA VAL A 120 -10.67 -10.88 0.55
C VAL A 120 -10.04 -11.70 1.68
N LEU A 121 -8.86 -12.31 1.44
CA LEU A 121 -8.15 -13.05 2.47
C LEU A 121 -7.76 -12.17 3.66
N GLY A 122 -7.29 -10.95 3.40
CA GLY A 122 -6.96 -9.97 4.43
C GLY A 122 -8.17 -9.59 5.29
N LEU A 123 -9.31 -9.30 4.66
CA LEU A 123 -10.55 -8.95 5.37
C LEU A 123 -11.10 -10.14 6.16
N LEU A 124 -11.07 -11.35 5.61
CA LEU A 124 -11.49 -12.56 6.32
C LEU A 124 -10.62 -12.80 7.56
N MET A 125 -9.31 -12.64 7.45
CA MET A 125 -8.38 -12.78 8.56
C MET A 125 -8.66 -11.73 9.64
N MET A 126 -8.83 -10.46 9.25
CA MET A 126 -9.12 -9.37 10.20
C MET A 126 -10.45 -9.54 10.93
N ASN A 127 -11.50 -10.01 10.23
CA ASN A 127 -12.79 -10.32 10.83
C ASN A 127 -12.73 -11.54 11.77
N SER A 128 -11.85 -12.51 11.49
CA SER A 128 -11.68 -13.71 12.30
C SER A 128 -10.86 -13.47 13.56
N LEU A 129 -9.71 -12.79 13.44
CA LEU A 129 -8.79 -12.54 14.55
C LEU A 129 -9.23 -11.35 15.42
N ARG A 130 -9.90 -10.35 14.83
CA ARG A 130 -10.37 -9.11 15.47
C ARG A 130 -9.33 -8.50 16.43
N PRO A 131 -8.10 -8.21 15.94
CA PRO A 131 -7.01 -7.79 16.81
C PRO A 131 -7.32 -6.50 17.59
N GLY A 132 -8.11 -5.58 17.03
CA GLY A 132 -8.53 -4.35 17.71
C GLY A 132 -9.48 -4.56 18.90
N ASP A 133 -10.12 -5.73 19.03
CA ASP A 133 -11.00 -6.05 20.15
C ASP A 133 -10.24 -6.49 21.41
N HIS A 134 -8.95 -6.78 21.29
CA HIS A 134 -8.09 -7.01 22.47
C HIS A 134 -7.84 -5.73 23.30
N LEU A 135 -8.25 -4.57 22.80
CA LEU A 135 -8.19 -3.32 23.54
C LEU A 135 -9.36 -3.20 24.54
N ALA A 136 -9.04 -2.81 25.76
CA ALA A 136 -10.05 -2.51 26.76
C ALA A 136 -10.99 -1.38 26.29
N PRO A 137 -12.30 -1.43 26.60
CA PRO A 137 -13.25 -0.39 26.21
C PRO A 137 -12.82 1.03 26.63
N SER A 138 -12.22 1.16 27.81
CA SER A 138 -11.67 2.43 28.32
C SER A 138 -10.54 2.98 27.43
N ALA A 139 -9.70 2.12 26.88
CA ALA A 139 -8.62 2.49 25.95
C ALA A 139 -9.18 2.98 24.61
N LYS A 140 -10.25 2.33 24.10
CA LYS A 140 -10.93 2.78 22.87
C LYS A 140 -11.56 4.17 23.05
N VAL A 141 -12.23 4.41 24.19
CA VAL A 141 -12.79 5.73 24.52
C VAL A 141 -11.72 6.80 24.64
N MET A 142 -10.56 6.46 25.21
CA MET A 142 -9.44 7.38 25.35
C MET A 142 -8.84 7.76 24.00
N LEU A 143 -8.66 6.79 23.10
CA LEU A 143 -8.23 7.03 21.72
C LEU A 143 -9.22 7.95 20.97
N LEU A 144 -10.53 7.69 21.11
CA LEU A 144 -11.57 8.54 20.53
C LEU A 144 -11.53 9.97 21.08
N LYS A 145 -11.27 10.17 22.37
CA LYS A 145 -11.16 11.51 22.94
C LYS A 145 -9.91 12.26 22.47
N GLU A 146 -8.79 11.56 22.33
CA GLU A 146 -7.51 12.18 22.02
C GLU A 146 -7.38 12.54 20.54
N PHE A 147 -7.84 11.64 19.68
CA PHE A 147 -7.81 11.83 18.20
C PHE A 147 -9.20 12.15 17.63
N GLY A 148 -10.24 12.11 18.45
CA GLY A 148 -11.63 12.02 18.03
C GLY A 148 -12.43 13.32 18.05
N GLY A 149 -11.83 14.49 18.25
CA GLY A 149 -12.59 15.74 18.17
C GLY A 149 -13.32 15.96 16.82
N ALA A 150 -12.81 15.33 15.76
CA ALA A 150 -13.46 15.21 14.46
C ALA A 150 -14.19 13.85 14.28
N ALA A 151 -13.65 12.75 14.85
CA ALA A 151 -14.20 11.40 14.69
C ALA A 151 -15.56 11.22 15.34
N GLN A 152 -15.83 11.85 16.48
CA GLN A 152 -17.09 11.67 17.18
C GLN A 152 -18.28 12.18 16.36
N LYS A 153 -18.12 13.29 15.63
CA LYS A 153 -19.14 13.79 14.68
C LYS A 153 -19.28 12.88 13.44
N HIS A 154 -18.21 12.19 13.04
CA HIS A 154 -18.26 11.28 11.89
C HIS A 154 -18.79 9.88 12.26
N VAL A 155 -18.43 9.34 13.42
CA VAL A 155 -19.01 8.09 13.93
C VAL A 155 -20.52 8.23 14.09
N GLU A 156 -21.00 9.33 14.66
CA GLU A 156 -22.44 9.61 14.77
C GLU A 156 -23.10 9.82 13.38
N ALA A 157 -22.41 10.44 12.43
CA ALA A 157 -22.89 10.60 11.07
C ALA A 157 -22.86 9.28 10.30
N SER A 158 -21.82 8.46 10.45
CA SER A 158 -21.69 7.16 9.79
C SER A 158 -22.66 6.11 10.35
N VAL A 159 -22.94 6.12 11.64
CA VAL A 159 -23.97 5.27 12.27
C VAL A 159 -25.39 5.71 11.85
N ARG A 160 -25.60 7.01 11.58
CA ARG A 160 -26.88 7.52 11.06
C ARG A 160 -27.02 7.34 9.54
N SER A 161 -25.92 7.30 8.80
CA SER A 161 -25.92 7.05 7.35
C SER A 161 -25.77 5.57 6.99
N THR A 162 -26.47 4.67 7.68
CA THR A 162 -26.85 3.34 7.17
C THR A 162 -27.86 3.47 6.02
N SER A 163 -27.73 4.54 5.22
CA SER A 163 -28.44 4.64 3.95
C SER A 163 -27.81 3.62 3.00
N SER A 164 -28.61 2.62 2.65
CA SER A 164 -28.40 1.70 1.52
C SER A 164 -27.53 2.33 0.45
N LEU A 165 -26.52 1.59 -0.01
CA LEU A 165 -25.74 1.93 -1.20
C LEU A 165 -26.74 2.15 -2.37
N SER A 166 -27.24 3.37 -2.49
CA SER A 166 -28.04 3.75 -3.66
C SER A 166 -27.07 4.07 -4.80
N LEU A 167 -27.42 3.72 -6.03
CA LEU A 167 -26.64 4.08 -7.22
C LEU A 167 -26.33 5.59 -7.24
N GLY A 168 -27.26 6.44 -6.80
CA GLY A 168 -27.04 7.88 -6.68
C GLY A 168 -25.95 8.26 -5.68
N GLY A 169 -25.93 7.61 -4.51
CA GLY A 169 -24.89 7.83 -3.50
C GLY A 169 -23.49 7.38 -3.97
N LEU A 170 -23.41 6.28 -4.73
CA LEU A 170 -22.16 5.87 -5.37
C LEU A 170 -21.69 6.89 -6.40
N VAL A 171 -22.59 7.38 -7.26
CA VAL A 171 -22.25 8.41 -8.25
C VAL A 171 -21.75 9.68 -7.56
N GLU A 172 -22.41 10.14 -6.52
CA GLU A 172 -21.98 11.34 -5.77
C GLU A 172 -20.64 11.14 -5.05
N MET A 173 -20.36 9.93 -4.54
CA MET A 173 -19.12 9.55 -3.89
C MET A 173 -17.92 9.56 -4.86
N PHE A 174 -18.13 9.14 -6.11
CA PHE A 174 -17.07 9.09 -7.12
C PHE A 174 -16.99 10.35 -7.96
N MET A 175 -18.13 11.01 -8.22
CA MET A 175 -18.25 12.16 -9.12
C MET A 175 -18.95 13.35 -8.43
N PRO A 176 -18.28 14.01 -7.48
CA PRO A 176 -18.84 15.20 -6.85
C PRO A 176 -18.94 16.35 -7.85
N ASN A 177 -19.91 17.26 -7.65
CA ASN A 177 -20.08 18.45 -8.50
C ASN A 177 -18.86 19.38 -8.51
N ASN A 178 -18.00 19.31 -7.50
CA ASN A 178 -16.77 20.09 -7.41
C ASN A 178 -15.61 19.20 -6.97
N LEU A 179 -14.77 18.79 -7.94
CA LEU A 179 -13.60 17.95 -7.70
C LEU A 179 -12.61 18.59 -6.72
N PHE A 180 -12.28 19.88 -6.93
CA PHE A 180 -11.32 20.59 -6.07
C PHE A 180 -11.87 20.77 -4.66
N GLY A 181 -13.16 21.04 -4.50
CA GLY A 181 -13.82 21.10 -3.20
C GLY A 181 -13.76 19.76 -2.46
N ALA A 182 -13.97 18.65 -3.16
CA ALA A 182 -13.86 17.31 -2.58
C ALA A 182 -12.42 16.98 -2.17
N VAL A 183 -11.45 17.27 -3.04
CA VAL A 183 -10.02 16.97 -2.82
C VAL A 183 -9.40 17.84 -1.72
N VAL A 184 -9.79 19.11 -1.61
CA VAL A 184 -9.27 20.04 -0.58
C VAL A 184 -9.95 19.83 0.78
N GLY A 185 -11.15 19.23 0.80
CA GLY A 185 -11.95 19.09 2.03
C GLY A 185 -12.59 20.40 2.48
N HIS A 186 -13.77 20.30 3.12
CA HIS A 186 -14.56 21.48 3.51
C HIS A 186 -14.17 22.07 4.88
N THR A 187 -13.15 21.55 5.56
CA THR A 187 -12.72 22.04 6.88
C THR A 187 -11.20 21.92 7.08
N ASN A 188 -10.64 22.91 7.76
CA ASN A 188 -9.20 23.23 7.96
C ASN A 188 -8.27 22.12 8.49
N SER A 189 -8.65 20.86 8.53
CA SER A 189 -7.81 19.77 9.04
C SER A 189 -8.13 18.39 8.46
N LYS A 190 -8.86 18.28 7.34
CA LYS A 190 -9.19 16.97 6.75
C LYS A 190 -8.45 16.78 5.43
N ILE A 191 -7.83 15.61 5.27
CA ILE A 191 -7.48 15.09 3.96
C ILE A 191 -8.80 14.98 3.20
N GLY A 192 -8.87 15.57 2.00
CA GLY A 192 -10.06 15.51 1.15
C GLY A 192 -10.38 14.07 0.72
N ASP A 193 -11.54 13.88 0.11
CA ASP A 193 -11.95 12.59 -0.40
C ASP A 193 -11.02 12.14 -1.53
N VAL A 194 -10.34 11.03 -1.34
CA VAL A 194 -9.35 10.49 -2.31
C VAL A 194 -10.07 9.81 -3.49
N LEU A 195 -11.30 9.36 -3.33
CA LEU A 195 -12.07 8.67 -4.36
C LEU A 195 -12.32 9.48 -5.63
N PRO A 196 -12.82 10.73 -5.56
CA PRO A 196 -12.95 11.58 -6.72
C PRO A 196 -11.62 11.82 -7.43
N LEU A 197 -10.52 11.92 -6.66
CA LEU A 197 -9.18 12.07 -7.20
C LEU A 197 -8.74 10.83 -7.98
N ILE A 198 -9.00 9.62 -7.45
CA ILE A 198 -8.72 8.36 -8.14
C ILE A 198 -9.47 8.29 -9.46
N LEU A 199 -10.79 8.57 -9.45
CA LEU A 199 -11.58 8.57 -10.67
C LEU A 199 -11.06 9.61 -11.69
N PHE A 200 -10.76 10.83 -11.24
CA PHE A 200 -10.21 11.86 -12.10
C PHE A 200 -8.87 11.47 -12.71
N ALA A 201 -7.96 10.88 -11.91
CA ALA A 201 -6.68 10.38 -12.39
C ALA A 201 -6.85 9.26 -13.44
N LEU A 202 -7.79 8.32 -13.22
CA LEU A 202 -8.15 7.29 -14.19
C LEU A 202 -8.65 7.91 -15.51
N LEU A 203 -9.55 8.90 -15.44
CA LEU A 203 -10.07 9.59 -16.63
C LEU A 203 -8.96 10.31 -17.39
N VAL A 204 -8.07 11.04 -16.68
CA VAL A 204 -6.90 11.69 -17.30
C VAL A 204 -6.00 10.66 -17.97
N GLY A 205 -5.74 9.53 -17.31
CA GLY A 205 -4.97 8.43 -17.88
C GLY A 205 -5.61 7.88 -19.16
N VAL A 206 -6.93 7.56 -19.11
CA VAL A 206 -7.67 7.04 -20.27
C VAL A 206 -7.67 8.03 -21.44
N VAL A 207 -7.96 9.31 -21.19
CA VAL A 207 -7.87 10.35 -22.24
C VAL A 207 -6.43 10.49 -22.73
N GLY A 208 -5.45 10.39 -21.83
CA GLY A 208 -4.03 10.39 -22.17
C GLY A 208 -3.62 9.30 -23.16
N THR A 209 -4.27 8.12 -23.12
CA THR A 209 -4.02 7.05 -24.11
C THR A 209 -4.42 7.43 -25.55
N GLN A 210 -5.36 8.35 -25.71
CA GLN A 210 -5.90 8.81 -27.01
C GLN A 210 -5.09 9.97 -27.61
N LEU A 211 -4.15 10.53 -26.87
CA LEU A 211 -3.28 11.61 -27.37
C LEU A 211 -2.31 11.12 -28.43
N ALA A 212 -1.93 12.00 -29.36
CA ALA A 212 -0.83 11.74 -30.28
C ALA A 212 0.45 11.42 -29.49
N GLU A 213 1.27 10.50 -30.01
CA GLU A 213 2.44 9.92 -29.33
C GLU A 213 3.33 10.97 -28.64
N VAL A 214 3.65 12.08 -29.33
CA VAL A 214 4.49 13.15 -28.79
C VAL A 214 3.86 13.80 -27.56
N LYS A 215 2.55 14.11 -27.60
CA LYS A 215 1.83 14.72 -26.48
C LYS A 215 1.66 13.74 -25.32
N ARG A 216 1.46 12.45 -25.63
CA ARG A 216 1.36 11.42 -24.62
C ARG A 216 2.68 11.25 -23.88
N GLN A 217 3.82 11.24 -24.59
CA GLN A 217 5.15 11.19 -23.96
C GLN A 217 5.43 12.40 -23.08
N GLN A 218 5.00 13.60 -23.50
CA GLN A 218 5.09 14.80 -22.67
C GLN A 218 4.25 14.68 -21.40
N LEU A 219 3.00 14.19 -21.52
CA LEU A 219 2.14 13.95 -20.36
C LEU A 219 2.78 12.94 -19.38
N LEU A 220 3.26 11.81 -19.89
CA LEU A 220 3.92 10.79 -19.07
C LEU A 220 5.15 11.36 -18.36
N SER A 221 6.02 12.08 -19.09
CA SER A 221 7.21 12.70 -18.49
C SER A 221 6.86 13.71 -17.39
N ALA A 222 5.78 14.47 -17.55
CA ALA A 222 5.33 15.42 -16.54
C ALA A 222 4.77 14.70 -15.30
N LEU A 223 3.96 13.66 -15.50
CA LEU A 223 3.38 12.87 -14.40
C LEU A 223 4.48 12.11 -13.63
N ASP A 224 5.43 11.50 -14.34
CA ASP A 224 6.57 10.79 -13.74
C ASP A 224 7.43 11.75 -12.92
N LEU A 225 7.69 12.97 -13.41
CA LEU A 225 8.42 13.99 -12.66
C LEU A 225 7.70 14.38 -11.37
N ILE A 226 6.38 14.56 -11.40
CA ILE A 226 5.58 14.86 -10.19
C ILE A 226 5.67 13.70 -9.21
N ALA A 227 5.50 12.45 -9.68
CA ALA A 227 5.59 11.27 -8.83
C ALA A 227 6.98 11.12 -8.20
N GLU A 228 8.05 11.42 -8.95
CA GLU A 228 9.44 11.39 -8.44
C GLU A 228 9.68 12.46 -7.36
N LEU A 229 9.21 13.69 -7.58
CA LEU A 229 9.31 14.76 -6.59
C LEU A 229 8.56 14.40 -5.30
N MET A 230 7.33 13.89 -5.41
CA MET A 230 6.54 13.45 -4.25
C MET A 230 7.21 12.30 -3.51
N THR A 231 7.77 11.34 -4.24
CA THR A 231 8.58 10.25 -3.68
C THR A 231 9.79 10.77 -2.92
N GLY A 232 10.46 11.79 -3.42
CA GLY A 232 11.56 12.47 -2.73
C GLY A 232 11.12 13.08 -1.39
N ILE A 233 9.93 13.68 -1.32
CA ILE A 233 9.36 14.21 -0.06
C ILE A 233 9.04 13.08 0.91
N VAL A 234 8.47 11.95 0.45
CA VAL A 234 8.25 10.77 1.29
C VAL A 234 9.57 10.28 1.89
N GLN A 235 10.63 10.21 1.09
CA GLN A 235 11.97 9.81 1.57
C GLN A 235 12.52 10.78 2.62
N LEU A 236 12.27 12.09 2.47
CA LEU A 236 12.61 13.08 3.51
C LEU A 236 11.84 12.82 4.80
N ALA A 237 10.54 12.56 4.72
CA ALA A 237 9.73 12.19 5.87
C ALA A 237 10.28 10.92 6.54
N LEU A 238 10.62 9.88 5.76
CA LEU A 238 11.16 8.62 6.28
C LEU A 238 12.51 8.80 7.03
N LYS A 239 13.29 9.86 6.77
CA LYS A 239 14.48 10.17 7.57
C LYS A 239 14.13 10.58 9.01
N LEU A 240 12.92 11.06 9.27
CA LEU A 240 12.41 11.37 10.62
C LEU A 240 11.87 10.12 11.33
N ALA A 241 11.52 9.06 10.60
CA ALA A 241 10.90 7.85 11.15
C ALA A 241 11.69 7.21 12.31
N PRO A 242 13.05 7.13 12.31
CA PRO A 242 13.81 6.59 13.44
C PRO A 242 13.58 7.32 14.78
N TYR A 243 13.09 8.54 14.74
CA TYR A 243 12.77 9.36 15.92
C TYR A 243 11.27 9.46 16.18
N ALA A 244 10.49 9.63 15.13
CA ALA A 244 9.04 9.77 15.22
C ALA A 244 8.35 8.46 15.63
N VAL A 245 8.74 7.32 15.06
CA VAL A 245 8.14 6.01 15.38
C VAL A 245 8.33 5.62 16.85
N PRO A 246 9.55 5.66 17.44
CA PRO A 246 9.69 5.38 18.88
C PRO A 246 8.94 6.38 19.75
N ALA A 247 8.89 7.66 19.40
CA ALA A 247 8.13 8.67 20.13
C ALA A 247 6.64 8.37 20.14
N MET A 248 6.06 8.01 18.97
CA MET A 248 4.64 7.65 18.85
C MET A 248 4.30 6.39 19.61
N ILE A 249 5.10 5.31 19.45
CA ILE A 249 4.81 4.04 20.14
C ILE A 249 4.95 4.17 21.67
N TYR A 250 5.95 4.91 22.14
CA TYR A 250 6.11 5.24 23.55
C TYR A 250 4.88 5.98 24.07
N SER A 251 4.46 7.05 23.39
CA SER A 251 3.29 7.85 23.77
C SER A 251 2.01 6.98 23.85
N VAL A 252 1.79 6.15 22.84
CA VAL A 252 0.65 5.23 22.77
C VAL A 252 0.66 4.24 23.94
N ILE A 253 1.84 3.66 24.29
CA ILE A 253 1.96 2.70 25.39
C ILE A 253 1.64 3.34 26.74
N ILE A 254 2.20 4.52 27.03
CA ILE A 254 1.99 5.15 28.35
C ILE A 254 0.58 5.73 28.53
N LYS A 255 -0.12 6.01 27.45
CA LYS A 255 -1.51 6.50 27.46
C LYS A 255 -2.52 5.36 27.50
N ILE A 256 -2.34 4.36 26.65
CA ILE A 256 -3.34 3.28 26.42
C ILE A 256 -3.02 2.03 27.23
N GLY A 257 -1.72 1.79 27.51
CA GLY A 257 -1.28 0.60 28.24
C GLY A 257 -0.82 -0.54 27.32
N VAL A 258 -0.53 -1.70 27.92
CA VAL A 258 0.07 -2.88 27.26
C VAL A 258 -0.86 -3.53 26.24
N GLY A 259 -2.18 -3.36 26.36
CA GLY A 259 -3.16 -3.98 25.45
C GLY A 259 -2.94 -3.66 23.97
N ILE A 260 -2.43 -2.45 23.67
CA ILE A 260 -2.12 -2.07 22.28
C ILE A 260 -1.00 -2.91 21.66
N LEU A 261 -0.01 -3.33 22.44
CA LEU A 261 1.08 -4.17 21.97
C LEU A 261 0.59 -5.56 21.57
N ILE A 262 -0.37 -6.11 22.35
CA ILE A 262 -0.99 -7.41 22.02
C ILE A 262 -1.79 -7.27 20.74
N ALA A 263 -2.61 -6.23 20.60
CA ALA A 263 -3.38 -5.97 19.41
C ALA A 263 -2.47 -5.82 18.16
N LEU A 264 -1.37 -5.07 18.28
CA LEU A 264 -0.38 -4.90 17.22
C LEU A 264 0.36 -6.21 16.89
N ALA A 265 0.68 -7.03 17.88
CA ALA A 265 1.33 -8.33 17.66
C ALA A 265 0.39 -9.28 16.90
N VAL A 266 -0.88 -9.39 17.32
CA VAL A 266 -1.89 -10.20 16.63
C VAL A 266 -2.12 -9.69 15.21
N PHE A 267 -2.22 -8.38 15.03
CA PHE A 267 -2.34 -7.73 13.72
C PHE A 267 -1.14 -8.07 12.82
N ALA A 268 0.10 -7.88 13.31
CA ALA A 268 1.30 -8.07 12.51
C ALA A 268 1.50 -9.55 12.12
N VAL A 269 1.31 -10.47 13.07
CA VAL A 269 1.41 -11.92 12.81
C VAL A 269 0.32 -12.36 11.85
N GLY A 270 -0.91 -11.88 12.03
CA GLY A 270 -2.03 -12.17 11.13
C GLY A 270 -1.76 -11.67 9.70
N CYS A 271 -1.28 -10.43 9.54
CA CYS A 271 -0.91 -9.89 8.23
C CYS A 271 0.21 -10.70 7.57
N LEU A 272 1.27 -11.03 8.29
CA LEU A 272 2.35 -11.87 7.77
C LEU A 272 1.84 -13.25 7.34
N ALA A 273 1.03 -13.89 8.18
CA ALA A 273 0.48 -15.21 7.89
C ALA A 273 -0.39 -15.18 6.62
N VAL A 274 -1.26 -14.18 6.45
CA VAL A 274 -2.12 -14.11 5.28
C VAL A 274 -1.38 -13.70 4.01
N MET A 275 -0.34 -12.85 4.10
CA MET A 275 0.55 -12.56 2.98
C MET A 275 1.30 -13.82 2.50
N LEU A 276 1.81 -14.61 3.43
CA LEU A 276 2.47 -15.89 3.12
C LEU A 276 1.48 -16.91 2.56
N LEU A 277 0.26 -16.98 3.10
CA LEU A 277 -0.80 -17.82 2.57
C LEU A 277 -1.18 -17.42 1.15
N HIS A 278 -1.28 -16.13 0.87
CA HIS A 278 -1.54 -15.64 -0.49
C HIS A 278 -0.39 -16.01 -1.44
N LEU A 279 0.87 -15.70 -1.06
CA LEU A 279 2.03 -15.95 -1.91
C LEU A 279 2.28 -17.44 -2.14
N PHE A 280 2.31 -18.26 -1.08
CA PHE A 280 2.67 -19.67 -1.20
C PHE A 280 1.46 -20.61 -1.33
N GLY A 281 0.27 -20.18 -0.90
CA GLY A 281 -0.97 -20.94 -1.05
C GLY A 281 -1.69 -20.62 -2.36
N ILE A 282 -2.29 -19.43 -2.46
CA ILE A 282 -3.11 -19.06 -3.63
C ILE A 282 -2.29 -19.06 -4.93
N MET A 283 -1.07 -18.49 -4.90
CA MET A 283 -0.23 -18.49 -6.09
C MET A 283 0.25 -19.89 -6.48
N SER A 284 0.37 -20.83 -5.53
CA SER A 284 0.60 -22.24 -5.86
C SER A 284 -0.58 -22.87 -6.59
N ILE A 285 -1.81 -22.55 -6.18
CA ILE A 285 -3.02 -22.99 -6.88
C ILE A 285 -3.03 -22.46 -8.31
N TRP A 286 -2.68 -21.19 -8.51
CA TRP A 286 -2.58 -20.61 -9.85
C TRP A 286 -1.55 -21.35 -10.74
N LEU A 287 -0.38 -21.66 -10.20
CA LEU A 287 0.64 -22.45 -10.93
C LEU A 287 0.11 -23.83 -11.32
N LEU A 288 -0.57 -24.52 -10.42
CA LEU A 288 -1.11 -25.87 -10.67
C LEU A 288 -2.27 -25.85 -11.68
N CYS A 289 -3.14 -24.82 -11.61
CA CYS A 289 -4.33 -24.75 -12.47
C CYS A 289 -4.00 -24.28 -13.90
N TRP A 290 -3.06 -23.34 -14.06
CA TRP A 290 -2.85 -22.66 -15.33
C TRP A 290 -1.50 -22.93 -15.98
N THR A 291 -0.57 -23.59 -15.26
CA THR A 291 0.74 -23.96 -15.80
C THR A 291 1.04 -25.44 -15.54
N ASN A 292 2.08 -25.96 -16.19
CA ASN A 292 2.58 -27.32 -15.90
C ASN A 292 3.76 -27.30 -14.91
N ARG A 293 3.91 -26.21 -14.12
CA ARG A 293 5.05 -26.02 -13.21
C ARG A 293 4.69 -26.48 -11.81
N ARG A 294 5.60 -27.20 -11.16
CA ARG A 294 5.45 -27.56 -9.74
C ARG A 294 5.74 -26.35 -8.86
N PRO A 295 4.85 -25.97 -7.94
CA PRO A 295 5.05 -24.78 -7.08
C PRO A 295 6.38 -24.79 -6.33
N ARG A 296 6.76 -25.93 -5.74
CA ARG A 296 8.02 -26.08 -4.99
C ARG A 296 9.24 -25.71 -5.82
N ASP A 297 9.32 -26.18 -7.05
CA ASP A 297 10.44 -25.91 -7.95
C ASP A 297 10.42 -24.45 -8.38
N PHE A 298 9.24 -23.92 -8.73
CA PHE A 298 9.07 -22.53 -9.11
C PHE A 298 9.54 -21.57 -8.02
N PHE A 299 9.06 -21.72 -6.77
CA PHE A 299 9.46 -20.87 -5.66
C PHE A 299 10.93 -21.03 -5.28
N ARG A 300 11.51 -22.21 -5.46
CA ARG A 300 12.96 -22.41 -5.31
C ARG A 300 13.75 -21.60 -6.33
N ASP A 301 13.29 -21.57 -7.57
CA ASP A 301 13.97 -20.91 -8.68
C ASP A 301 13.89 -19.37 -8.55
N ILE A 302 12.77 -18.84 -8.07
CA ILE A 302 12.59 -17.39 -7.85
C ILE A 302 13.06 -16.90 -6.47
N ARG A 303 13.65 -17.76 -5.63
CA ARG A 303 14.02 -17.40 -4.23
C ARG A 303 14.90 -16.16 -4.12
N SER A 304 15.85 -15.97 -5.05
CA SER A 304 16.73 -14.80 -5.07
C SER A 304 15.94 -13.51 -5.31
N VAL A 305 14.94 -13.56 -6.17
CA VAL A 305 14.03 -12.43 -6.46
C VAL A 305 13.19 -12.10 -5.22
N LEU A 306 12.62 -13.12 -4.56
CA LEU A 306 11.83 -12.92 -3.33
C LEU A 306 12.67 -12.32 -2.20
N VAL A 307 13.92 -12.81 -2.01
CA VAL A 307 14.85 -12.25 -1.01
C VAL A 307 15.24 -10.81 -1.36
N THR A 308 15.44 -10.50 -2.63
CA THR A 308 15.73 -9.14 -3.07
C THR A 308 14.54 -8.22 -2.79
N ALA A 309 13.31 -8.61 -3.15
CA ALA A 309 12.10 -7.85 -2.87
C ALA A 309 11.91 -7.60 -1.36
N PHE A 310 12.06 -8.63 -0.55
CA PHE A 310 11.99 -8.53 0.91
C PHE A 310 13.05 -7.58 1.46
N SER A 311 14.30 -7.69 1.00
CA SER A 311 15.41 -6.89 1.52
C SER A 311 15.35 -5.42 1.11
N THR A 312 14.86 -5.13 -0.10
CA THR A 312 14.77 -3.76 -0.63
C THR A 312 13.47 -3.07 -0.21
N SER A 313 12.41 -3.83 0.09
CA SER A 313 11.03 -3.32 0.24
C SER A 313 10.59 -2.49 -0.97
N SER A 314 11.02 -2.85 -2.17
CA SER A 314 10.73 -2.11 -3.40
C SER A 314 10.56 -3.06 -4.58
N SER A 315 9.36 -3.08 -5.15
CA SER A 315 9.06 -3.84 -6.35
C SER A 315 9.86 -3.31 -7.54
N ASN A 316 9.98 -1.98 -7.66
CA ASN A 316 10.72 -1.34 -8.75
C ASN A 316 12.22 -1.67 -8.70
N ALA A 317 12.84 -1.64 -7.52
CA ALA A 317 14.25 -1.99 -7.37
C ALA A 317 14.53 -3.49 -7.63
N THR A 318 13.51 -4.34 -7.52
CA THR A 318 13.62 -5.78 -7.76
C THR A 318 13.39 -6.16 -9.24
N LEU A 319 12.79 -5.27 -10.03
CA LEU A 319 12.42 -5.54 -11.43
C LEU A 319 13.56 -6.09 -12.30
N PRO A 320 14.80 -5.56 -12.28
CA PRO A 320 15.88 -6.12 -13.07
C PRO A 320 16.18 -7.58 -12.73
N ALA A 321 16.20 -7.94 -11.43
CA ALA A 321 16.41 -9.31 -10.98
C ALA A 321 15.24 -10.24 -11.36
N ALA A 322 13.99 -9.73 -11.32
CA ALA A 322 12.81 -10.45 -11.75
C ALA A 322 12.82 -10.74 -13.26
N LEU A 323 13.19 -9.75 -14.08
CA LEU A 323 13.34 -9.91 -15.54
C LEU A 323 14.41 -10.93 -15.91
N ASP A 324 15.56 -10.87 -15.26
CA ASP A 324 16.66 -11.81 -15.47
C ASP A 324 16.23 -13.24 -15.11
N CYS A 325 15.66 -13.42 -13.93
CA CYS A 325 15.15 -14.72 -13.47
C CYS A 325 14.06 -15.27 -14.39
N ALA A 326 13.10 -14.43 -14.81
CA ALA A 326 12.03 -14.85 -15.71
C ALA A 326 12.56 -15.38 -17.05
N LYS A 327 13.54 -14.70 -17.64
CA LYS A 327 14.13 -15.06 -18.93
C LYS A 327 15.10 -16.23 -18.82
N ASN A 328 16.08 -16.13 -17.93
CA ASN A 328 17.23 -17.01 -17.89
C ASN A 328 17.03 -18.25 -17.00
N THR A 329 16.27 -18.14 -15.91
CA THR A 329 16.02 -19.27 -14.97
C THR A 329 14.72 -19.97 -15.32
N LEU A 330 13.61 -19.22 -15.48
CA LEU A 330 12.31 -19.80 -15.76
C LEU A 330 12.06 -20.10 -17.23
N GLY A 331 12.86 -19.56 -18.16
CA GLY A 331 12.70 -19.74 -19.61
C GLY A 331 11.37 -19.20 -20.15
N LEU A 332 10.86 -18.11 -19.55
CA LEU A 332 9.67 -17.41 -20.03
C LEU A 332 10.03 -16.57 -21.27
N ARG A 333 9.06 -16.39 -22.17
CA ARG A 333 9.28 -15.59 -23.38
C ARG A 333 9.65 -14.16 -23.02
N PRO A 334 10.72 -13.61 -23.62
CA PRO A 334 11.17 -12.24 -23.35
C PRO A 334 10.08 -11.18 -23.59
N SER A 335 9.21 -11.39 -24.60
CA SER A 335 8.08 -10.51 -24.90
C SER A 335 7.04 -10.47 -23.76
N VAL A 336 6.70 -11.63 -23.19
CA VAL A 336 5.76 -11.73 -22.08
C VAL A 336 6.38 -11.18 -20.79
N ALA A 337 7.60 -11.62 -20.45
CA ALA A 337 8.29 -11.14 -19.26
C ALA A 337 8.55 -9.62 -19.30
N GLY A 338 8.96 -9.11 -20.46
CA GLY A 338 9.21 -7.68 -20.68
C GLY A 338 7.96 -6.80 -20.68
N PHE A 339 6.77 -7.39 -20.84
CA PHE A 339 5.49 -6.70 -20.73
C PHE A 339 4.89 -6.82 -19.33
N VAL A 340 4.73 -8.06 -18.84
CA VAL A 340 3.96 -8.34 -17.61
C VAL A 340 4.69 -7.85 -16.36
N LEU A 341 6.01 -8.07 -16.25
CA LEU A 341 6.75 -7.70 -15.02
C LEU A 341 6.85 -6.19 -14.79
N PRO A 342 7.23 -5.34 -15.77
CA PRO A 342 7.23 -3.89 -15.56
C PRO A 342 5.84 -3.36 -15.23
N LEU A 343 4.80 -3.91 -15.85
CA LEU A 343 3.42 -3.54 -15.57
C LEU A 343 3.00 -3.99 -14.16
N GLY A 344 3.39 -5.19 -13.76
CA GLY A 344 3.09 -5.78 -12.45
C GLY A 344 3.66 -4.95 -11.31
N THR A 345 4.89 -4.44 -11.43
CA THR A 345 5.52 -3.61 -10.38
C THR A 345 4.73 -2.34 -10.03
N THR A 346 3.83 -1.91 -10.90
CA THR A 346 2.96 -0.73 -10.70
C THR A 346 1.49 -1.08 -10.53
N MET A 347 0.99 -2.13 -11.20
CA MET A 347 -0.46 -2.39 -11.30
C MET A 347 -0.91 -3.70 -10.63
N ASN A 348 0.00 -4.54 -10.14
CA ASN A 348 -0.33 -5.81 -9.46
C ASN A 348 0.24 -5.86 -8.05
N MET A 349 -0.10 -4.89 -7.23
CA MET A 349 0.39 -4.81 -5.86
C MET A 349 -0.52 -5.56 -4.88
N SER A 350 -0.64 -6.88 -5.03
CA SER A 350 -1.55 -7.71 -4.24
C SER A 350 -1.27 -7.70 -2.73
N GLY A 351 0.01 -7.70 -2.33
CA GLY A 351 0.40 -7.56 -0.92
C GLY A 351 0.05 -6.19 -0.36
N THR A 352 0.12 -5.13 -1.20
CA THR A 352 -0.26 -3.76 -0.82
C THR A 352 -1.76 -3.65 -0.63
N ALA A 353 -2.55 -4.12 -1.60
CA ALA A 353 -4.01 -4.11 -1.53
C ALA A 353 -4.53 -4.87 -0.29
N LEU A 354 -3.97 -6.08 -0.04
CA LEU A 354 -4.25 -6.87 1.17
C LEU A 354 -3.96 -6.08 2.44
N TYR A 355 -2.78 -5.47 2.53
CA TYR A 355 -2.34 -4.71 3.69
C TYR A 355 -3.23 -3.50 3.95
N GLU A 356 -3.59 -2.74 2.92
CA GLU A 356 -4.49 -1.58 3.04
C GLU A 356 -5.83 -1.99 3.64
N GLY A 357 -6.46 -3.06 3.13
CA GLY A 357 -7.68 -3.61 3.69
C GLY A 357 -7.54 -4.04 5.15
N CYS A 358 -6.43 -4.71 5.50
CA CYS A 358 -6.14 -5.12 6.87
C CYS A 358 -5.98 -3.92 7.81
N VAL A 359 -5.21 -2.90 7.42
CA VAL A 359 -4.96 -1.72 8.27
C VAL A 359 -6.24 -0.94 8.51
N VAL A 360 -7.03 -0.68 7.46
CA VAL A 360 -8.28 0.07 7.61
C VAL A 360 -9.23 -0.66 8.56
N LEU A 361 -9.39 -1.98 8.41
CA LEU A 361 -10.28 -2.75 9.27
C LEU A 361 -9.73 -2.87 10.70
N PHE A 362 -8.42 -3.02 10.88
CA PHE A 362 -7.77 -3.01 12.19
C PHE A 362 -7.97 -1.67 12.93
N VAL A 363 -7.70 -0.57 12.25
CA VAL A 363 -7.85 0.76 12.84
C VAL A 363 -9.33 1.04 13.15
N ALA A 364 -10.26 0.61 12.29
CA ALA A 364 -11.69 0.65 12.55
C ALA A 364 -12.05 -0.07 13.86
N GLN A 365 -11.55 -1.29 14.06
CA GLN A 365 -11.76 -2.07 15.30
C GLN A 365 -11.16 -1.37 16.52
N VAL A 366 -9.97 -0.79 16.39
CA VAL A 366 -9.30 -0.03 17.47
C VAL A 366 -10.13 1.17 17.90
N TYR A 367 -10.68 1.91 16.94
CA TYR A 367 -11.56 3.05 17.23
C TYR A 367 -13.01 2.66 17.55
N GLY A 368 -13.36 1.37 17.46
CA GLY A 368 -14.71 0.89 17.71
C GLY A 368 -15.72 1.32 16.62
N VAL A 369 -15.25 1.56 15.40
CA VAL A 369 -16.08 1.87 14.22
C VAL A 369 -16.40 0.56 13.49
N PRO A 370 -17.63 0.02 13.59
CA PRO A 370 -17.98 -1.21 12.89
C PRO A 370 -18.15 -0.92 11.41
N LEU A 371 -17.45 -1.66 10.54
CA LEU A 371 -17.67 -1.63 9.11
C LEU A 371 -18.64 -2.75 8.71
N SER A 372 -19.77 -2.38 8.14
CA SER A 372 -20.75 -3.33 7.58
C SER A 372 -20.13 -4.11 6.40
N VAL A 373 -20.75 -5.25 6.03
CA VAL A 373 -20.31 -6.05 4.88
C VAL A 373 -20.28 -5.20 3.59
N GLY A 374 -21.27 -4.33 3.38
CA GLY A 374 -21.28 -3.42 2.23
C GLY A 374 -20.10 -2.46 2.23
N GLN A 375 -19.75 -1.88 3.38
CA GLN A 375 -18.56 -1.03 3.53
C GLN A 375 -17.27 -1.82 3.33
N GLN A 376 -17.20 -3.09 3.75
CA GLN A 376 -16.04 -3.94 3.49
C GLN A 376 -15.92 -4.32 2.00
N CYS A 377 -17.03 -4.49 1.28
CA CYS A 377 -17.01 -4.64 -0.19
C CYS A 377 -16.50 -3.35 -0.86
N THR A 378 -16.93 -2.18 -0.38
CA THR A 378 -16.38 -0.90 -0.84
C THR A 378 -14.89 -0.81 -0.52
N LEU A 379 -14.45 -1.17 0.69
CA LEU A 379 -13.05 -1.21 1.08
C LEU A 379 -12.22 -2.13 0.17
N LEU A 380 -12.76 -3.30 -0.20
CA LEU A 380 -12.10 -4.21 -1.16
C LEU A 380 -11.85 -3.48 -2.49
N LEU A 381 -12.89 -2.89 -3.07
CA LEU A 381 -12.76 -2.19 -4.35
C LEU A 381 -11.73 -1.06 -4.26
N LEU A 382 -11.81 -0.27 -3.19
CA LEU A 382 -10.92 0.87 -2.97
C LEU A 382 -9.48 0.46 -2.73
N SER A 383 -9.23 -0.61 -1.96
CA SER A 383 -7.88 -1.14 -1.74
C SER A 383 -7.26 -1.66 -3.04
N VAL A 384 -8.05 -2.28 -3.93
CA VAL A 384 -7.57 -2.70 -5.25
C VAL A 384 -7.22 -1.50 -6.12
N LEU A 385 -8.09 -0.48 -6.19
CA LEU A 385 -7.85 0.72 -6.97
C LEU A 385 -6.70 1.56 -6.40
N SER A 386 -6.62 1.68 -5.08
CA SER A 386 -5.56 2.38 -4.36
C SER A 386 -4.20 1.72 -4.60
N ALA A 387 -4.13 0.39 -4.55
CA ALA A 387 -2.90 -0.35 -4.75
C ALA A 387 -2.28 -0.11 -6.13
N VAL A 388 -3.10 0.12 -7.17
CA VAL A 388 -2.61 0.52 -8.50
C VAL A 388 -1.97 1.92 -8.49
N ALA A 389 -2.37 2.78 -7.56
CA ALA A 389 -1.84 4.14 -7.42
C ALA A 389 -0.58 4.21 -6.53
N VAL A 390 -0.21 3.12 -5.85
CA VAL A 390 0.98 3.08 -4.98
C VAL A 390 2.25 3.09 -5.82
N ALA A 391 3.20 3.95 -5.47
CA ALA A 391 4.55 3.84 -6.01
C ALA A 391 5.26 2.63 -5.38
N GLY A 392 5.97 1.83 -6.18
CA GLY A 392 6.71 0.62 -5.75
C GLY A 392 7.95 0.91 -4.92
N ILE A 393 7.83 1.77 -3.90
CA ILE A 393 8.89 2.27 -3.03
C ILE A 393 8.54 2.02 -1.55
N PRO A 394 9.53 1.94 -0.64
CA PRO A 394 9.27 1.78 0.79
C PRO A 394 8.34 2.86 1.35
N GLY A 395 7.31 2.44 2.10
CA GLY A 395 6.34 3.35 2.74
C GLY A 395 5.33 4.02 1.81
N GLY A 396 5.33 3.71 0.50
CA GLY A 396 4.48 4.37 -0.51
C GLY A 396 2.97 4.22 -0.29
N SER A 397 2.51 3.21 0.45
CA SER A 397 1.08 2.99 0.74
C SER A 397 0.55 3.79 1.94
N LEU A 398 1.41 4.27 2.84
CA LEU A 398 0.97 4.97 4.06
C LEU A 398 0.06 6.16 3.77
N PRO A 399 0.39 7.04 2.79
CA PRO A 399 -0.49 8.13 2.42
C PRO A 399 -1.87 7.69 1.94
N LEU A 400 -1.94 6.61 1.17
CA LEU A 400 -3.19 6.08 0.61
C LEU A 400 -4.08 5.46 1.69
N ILE A 401 -3.47 4.72 2.63
CA ILE A 401 -4.18 4.18 3.79
C ILE A 401 -4.84 5.30 4.59
N ALA A 402 -4.15 6.44 4.78
CA ALA A 402 -4.75 7.59 5.43
C ALA A 402 -6.00 8.11 4.70
N GLY A 403 -5.94 8.17 3.37
CA GLY A 403 -7.09 8.51 2.53
C GLY A 403 -8.23 7.51 2.66
N LEU A 404 -7.93 6.21 2.68
CA LEU A 404 -8.94 5.17 2.91
C LEU A 404 -9.59 5.29 4.30
N LEU A 405 -8.81 5.54 5.35
CA LEU A 405 -9.35 5.75 6.70
C LEU A 405 -10.35 6.91 6.73
N THR A 406 -10.01 8.04 6.11
CA THR A 406 -10.93 9.19 6.05
C THR A 406 -12.22 8.89 5.31
N THR A 407 -12.16 8.10 4.24
CA THR A 407 -13.34 7.68 3.47
C THR A 407 -14.36 6.91 4.34
N PHE A 408 -13.87 6.14 5.31
CA PHE A 408 -14.73 5.41 6.25
C PHE A 408 -15.00 6.17 7.56
N GLY A 409 -14.68 7.46 7.62
CA GLY A 409 -14.89 8.29 8.83
C GLY A 409 -13.96 7.94 9.98
N ILE A 410 -12.86 7.25 9.72
CA ILE A 410 -11.86 6.85 10.71
C ILE A 410 -10.75 7.92 10.73
N PRO A 411 -10.26 8.33 11.91
CA PRO A 411 -9.17 9.29 12.00
C PRO A 411 -7.91 8.79 11.28
N PRO A 412 -7.35 9.56 10.33
CA PRO A 412 -6.15 9.15 9.59
C PRO A 412 -4.91 9.04 10.48
N GLU A 413 -4.91 9.73 11.62
CA GLU A 413 -3.86 9.63 12.66
C GLU A 413 -3.74 8.21 13.23
N GLY A 414 -4.80 7.40 13.12
CA GLY A 414 -4.82 5.98 13.50
C GLY A 414 -3.76 5.15 12.78
N ILE A 415 -3.24 5.60 11.62
CA ILE A 415 -2.11 4.96 10.95
C ILE A 415 -0.86 4.95 11.83
N GLY A 416 -0.73 5.94 12.73
CA GLY A 416 0.37 6.01 13.68
C GLY A 416 0.50 4.78 14.59
N ILE A 417 -0.62 4.08 14.83
CA ILE A 417 -0.64 2.85 15.63
C ILE A 417 0.13 1.72 14.93
N VAL A 418 -0.02 1.58 13.61
CA VAL A 418 0.59 0.49 12.83
C VAL A 418 2.02 0.78 12.39
N LEU A 419 2.47 2.04 12.43
CA LEU A 419 3.82 2.42 12.00
C LEU A 419 4.94 1.64 12.69
N GLY A 420 4.71 1.23 13.94
CA GLY A 420 5.68 0.44 14.69
C GLY A 420 6.01 -0.90 14.04
N VAL A 421 5.04 -1.53 13.41
CA VAL A 421 5.18 -2.85 12.76
C VAL A 421 5.24 -2.74 11.24
N ASP A 422 4.94 -1.56 10.68
CA ASP A 422 4.82 -1.34 9.22
C ASP A 422 6.09 -1.76 8.47
N ARG A 423 7.28 -1.52 9.02
CA ARG A 423 8.53 -1.83 8.30
C ARG A 423 8.70 -3.30 7.96
N ILE A 424 8.36 -4.21 8.88
CA ILE A 424 8.44 -5.65 8.64
C ILE A 424 7.36 -6.07 7.65
N LEU A 425 6.16 -5.49 7.79
CA LEU A 425 5.03 -5.75 6.89
C LEU A 425 5.30 -5.21 5.49
N ASP A 426 5.98 -4.07 5.36
CA ASP A 426 6.41 -3.49 4.08
C ASP A 426 7.38 -4.40 3.31
N MET A 427 8.32 -5.04 4.02
CA MET A 427 9.23 -6.04 3.44
C MET A 427 8.46 -7.26 2.92
N ALA A 428 7.54 -7.81 3.73
CA ALA A 428 6.72 -8.95 3.35
C ALA A 428 5.74 -8.60 2.21
N ARG A 429 5.18 -7.41 2.22
CA ARG A 429 4.30 -6.86 1.19
C ARG A 429 5.00 -6.79 -0.16
N SER A 430 6.22 -6.23 -0.20
CA SER A 430 7.01 -6.15 -1.43
C SER A 430 7.39 -7.54 -1.98
N MET A 431 7.71 -8.48 -1.09
CA MET A 431 7.95 -9.88 -1.47
C MET A 431 6.68 -10.51 -2.08
N THR A 432 5.52 -10.24 -1.50
CA THR A 432 4.23 -10.77 -1.98
C THR A 432 3.88 -10.18 -3.34
N ASN A 433 4.05 -8.86 -3.55
CA ASN A 433 3.84 -8.20 -4.82
C ASN A 433 4.68 -8.83 -5.93
N VAL A 434 6.00 -8.84 -5.75
CA VAL A 434 6.92 -9.36 -6.76
C VAL A 434 6.74 -10.86 -7.00
N GLY A 435 6.48 -11.64 -5.95
CA GLY A 435 6.21 -13.07 -6.08
C GLY A 435 4.95 -13.35 -6.89
N SER A 436 3.88 -12.59 -6.68
CA SER A 436 2.66 -12.71 -7.48
C SER A 436 2.85 -12.22 -8.92
N ASP A 437 3.70 -11.22 -9.17
CA ASP A 437 4.08 -10.81 -10.53
C ASP A 437 4.78 -11.94 -11.29
N MET A 438 5.74 -12.63 -10.65
CA MET A 438 6.44 -13.77 -11.23
C MET A 438 5.49 -14.91 -11.59
N VAL A 439 4.55 -15.25 -10.69
CA VAL A 439 3.54 -16.28 -10.95
C VAL A 439 2.60 -15.86 -12.07
N THR A 440 2.07 -14.64 -12.04
CA THR A 440 1.18 -14.13 -13.08
C THR A 440 1.87 -14.12 -14.45
N THR A 441 3.14 -13.75 -14.51
CA THR A 441 3.94 -13.79 -15.72
C THR A 441 4.04 -15.21 -16.29
N ALA A 442 4.27 -16.20 -15.43
CA ALA A 442 4.32 -17.61 -15.84
C ALA A 442 2.96 -18.13 -16.32
N VAL A 443 1.86 -17.70 -15.68
CA VAL A 443 0.49 -18.03 -16.10
C VAL A 443 0.17 -17.44 -17.47
N VAL A 444 0.47 -16.15 -17.67
CA VAL A 444 0.26 -15.48 -18.96
C VAL A 444 1.09 -16.16 -20.08
N ASP A 445 2.35 -16.47 -19.81
CA ASP A 445 3.23 -17.17 -20.78
C ASP A 445 2.65 -18.55 -21.16
N ALA A 446 2.14 -19.29 -20.19
CA ALA A 446 1.54 -20.61 -20.45
C ALA A 446 0.24 -20.50 -21.27
N GLN A 447 -0.58 -19.48 -21.01
CA GLN A 447 -1.82 -19.24 -21.78
C GLN A 447 -1.54 -18.85 -23.22
N GLU A 448 -0.54 -17.99 -23.44
CA GLU A 448 -0.15 -17.57 -24.79
C GLU A 448 0.45 -18.73 -25.63
N ARG A 449 1.26 -19.61 -25.00
CA ARG A 449 1.77 -20.83 -25.68
C ARG A 449 0.65 -21.76 -26.13
N LYS A 450 -0.39 -21.93 -25.31
CA LYS A 450 -1.57 -22.76 -25.66
C LYS A 450 -2.33 -22.20 -26.85
N LEU A 451 -2.42 -20.89 -26.99
CA LEU A 451 -3.09 -20.26 -28.12
C LEU A 451 -2.30 -20.42 -29.43
N GLU A 452 -1.00 -20.18 -29.40
CA GLU A 452 -0.15 -20.35 -30.56
C GLU A 452 -0.25 -21.80 -31.08
N SER A 453 -0.14 -22.79 -30.20
CA SER A 453 -0.28 -24.21 -30.58
C SER A 453 -1.68 -24.57 -31.13
N SER A 454 -2.74 -23.88 -30.70
CA SER A 454 -4.08 -24.08 -31.27
C SER A 454 -4.30 -23.42 -32.61
N THR A 455 -3.60 -22.33 -32.90
CA THR A 455 -3.67 -21.60 -34.17
C THR A 455 -2.84 -22.28 -35.26
N GLU A 456 -1.77 -23.00 -34.92
CA GLU A 456 -0.97 -23.80 -35.86
C GLU A 456 -1.66 -25.11 -36.33
N LEU A 457 -2.71 -25.54 -35.60
CA LEU A 457 -3.49 -26.75 -35.88
C LEU A 457 -4.76 -26.48 -36.71
N THR A 458 -5.10 -25.21 -36.95
CA THR A 458 -6.23 -24.76 -37.79
C THR A 458 -5.75 -24.12 -39.07
#